data_671d34de98f431c67b262555f0316bb4
#
_entry.id   671d34de98f431c67b262555f0316bb4
#
_cell.length_a   1.000
_cell.length_b   1.000
_cell.length_c   1.000
_cell.angle_alpha   90.00
_cell.angle_beta   90.00
_cell.angle_gamma   90.00
#
_symmetry.space_group_name_H-M   'P 1'
#
loop_
_entity.id
_entity.type
_entity.pdbx_description
1 polymer ?
#
loop_
_entity_poly.entity_id
_entity_poly.type
_entity_poly.pdbx_seq_one_letter_code
_entity_poly.pdbx_strand_id
1 'polypeptide(L)'
;MNRLLPPNATRLERRFADTSASIDDIPTPLATLIDPDAIRLDLLPWLAWQLGVDTWKGYWPEHVKRARVKQAIPVARRKGTAAAVREVVAAFGGNLILREWFELQPEGRPGTFEILMTVSGHEGKVPSAEYVADIRAEIDRTKPLRAHYTFKQGFSKQVQQPIGAAARVAVYRRLNLCE
;
A
#
# COMPACT_ATOMS: atom_id res chain seq x y z
N MET A 1 40.46 6.11 -15.13
CA MET A 1 41.11 7.22 -14.38
C MET A 1 42.52 7.61 -14.82
N ASN A 2 43.24 6.86 -15.61
CA ASN A 2 44.57 7.24 -16.14
C ASN A 2 44.64 8.59 -16.90
N ARG A 3 43.51 9.24 -17.19
CA ARG A 3 43.44 10.52 -17.89
C ARG A 3 43.79 11.75 -17.01
N LEU A 4 43.85 11.58 -15.68
CA LEU A 4 44.15 12.65 -14.74
C LEU A 4 45.65 12.77 -14.42
N LEU A 5 46.46 11.79 -14.81
CA LEU A 5 47.89 11.82 -14.60
C LEU A 5 48.58 12.62 -15.72
N PRO A 6 49.61 13.39 -15.36
CA PRO A 6 50.39 14.10 -16.37
C PRO A 6 51.17 13.12 -17.25
N PRO A 7 51.53 13.53 -18.49
CA PRO A 7 52.22 12.64 -19.46
C PRO A 7 53.52 12.05 -18.94
N ASN A 8 54.22 12.77 -18.06
CA ASN A 8 55.49 12.39 -17.44
C ASN A 8 55.32 11.63 -16.10
N ALA A 9 54.13 11.15 -15.78
CA ALA A 9 53.93 10.38 -14.58
C ALA A 9 54.82 9.13 -14.55
N THR A 10 55.36 8.87 -13.35
CA THR A 10 56.22 7.72 -13.10
C THR A 10 55.44 6.39 -13.12
N ARG A 11 56.17 5.29 -13.22
CA ARG A 11 55.56 3.94 -13.12
C ARG A 11 54.84 3.73 -11.76
N LEU A 12 55.38 4.27 -10.70
CA LEU A 12 54.76 4.17 -9.37
C LEU A 12 53.44 4.93 -9.30
N GLU A 13 53.41 6.17 -9.77
CA GLU A 13 52.21 6.97 -9.80
C GLU A 13 51.08 6.32 -10.63
N ARG A 14 51.41 5.74 -11.78
CA ARG A 14 50.46 4.98 -12.61
C ARG A 14 49.91 3.77 -11.88
N ARG A 15 50.76 2.98 -11.20
CA ARG A 15 50.30 1.83 -10.41
C ARG A 15 49.42 2.25 -9.23
N PHE A 16 49.76 3.37 -8.56
CA PHE A 16 48.91 3.92 -7.51
C PHE A 16 47.55 4.35 -8.07
N ALA A 17 47.53 5.03 -9.19
CA ALA A 17 46.30 5.45 -9.86
C ALA A 17 45.43 4.25 -10.29
N ASP A 18 46.05 3.18 -10.80
CA ASP A 18 45.34 1.96 -11.18
C ASP A 18 44.76 1.25 -9.95
N THR A 19 45.50 1.19 -8.85
CA THR A 19 45.00 0.60 -7.59
C THR A 19 43.89 1.46 -6.98
N SER A 20 44.00 2.78 -7.04
CA SER A 20 42.97 3.68 -6.55
C SER A 20 41.69 3.64 -7.44
N ALA A 21 41.88 3.41 -8.75
CA ALA A 21 40.74 3.28 -9.67
C ALA A 21 39.87 2.03 -9.39
N SER A 22 40.45 0.99 -8.78
CA SER A 22 39.66 -0.20 -8.40
C SER A 22 38.61 0.10 -7.30
N ILE A 23 38.74 1.21 -6.58
CA ILE A 23 37.75 1.67 -5.61
C ILE A 23 36.46 2.14 -6.32
N ASP A 24 36.58 2.69 -7.52
CA ASP A 24 35.43 3.12 -8.32
C ASP A 24 34.55 1.96 -8.78
N ASP A 25 35.12 0.75 -8.85
CA ASP A 25 34.38 -0.46 -9.22
C ASP A 25 33.55 -1.05 -8.09
N ILE A 26 33.72 -0.53 -6.85
CA ILE A 26 32.93 -0.95 -5.69
C ILE A 26 31.51 -0.37 -5.86
N PRO A 27 30.49 -1.24 -5.99
CA PRO A 27 29.12 -0.76 -6.12
C PRO A 27 28.68 -0.04 -4.84
N THR A 28 28.40 1.26 -4.96
CA THR A 28 27.91 2.10 -3.86
C THR A 28 26.45 2.49 -4.14
N PRO A 29 25.48 1.58 -3.91
CA PRO A 29 24.09 1.80 -4.28
C PRO A 29 23.36 2.73 -3.29
N LEU A 30 23.96 3.88 -2.94
CA LEU A 30 23.40 4.82 -1.96
C LEU A 30 22.00 5.30 -2.34
N ALA A 31 21.76 5.52 -3.63
CA ALA A 31 20.46 5.95 -4.12
C ALA A 31 19.36 4.91 -3.85
N THR A 32 19.69 3.62 -3.91
CA THR A 32 18.72 2.55 -3.65
C THR A 32 18.38 2.39 -2.17
N LEU A 33 19.24 2.88 -1.27
CA LEU A 33 19.00 2.79 0.19
C LEU A 33 17.88 3.72 0.67
N ILE A 34 17.60 4.79 -0.07
CA ILE A 34 16.55 5.76 0.27
C ILE A 34 15.28 5.57 -0.58
N ASP A 35 15.31 4.66 -1.54
CA ASP A 35 14.16 4.34 -2.38
C ASP A 35 13.37 3.15 -1.79
N PRO A 36 12.12 3.35 -1.31
CA PRO A 36 11.31 2.28 -0.73
C PRO A 36 11.02 1.12 -1.69
N ASP A 37 11.04 1.38 -3.00
CA ASP A 37 10.74 0.36 -4.02
C ASP A 37 12.00 -0.46 -4.38
N ALA A 38 13.20 0.14 -4.32
CA ALA A 38 14.47 -0.49 -4.73
C ALA A 38 15.30 -1.05 -3.56
N ILE A 39 15.07 -0.58 -2.33
CA ILE A 39 15.83 -1.01 -1.14
C ILE A 39 15.63 -2.51 -0.88
N ARG A 40 16.69 -3.19 -0.43
CA ARG A 40 16.62 -4.58 0.02
C ARG A 40 15.66 -4.71 1.21
N LEU A 41 14.92 -5.82 1.27
CA LEU A 41 13.88 -6.04 2.28
C LEU A 41 14.44 -6.08 3.71
N ASP A 42 15.66 -6.57 3.89
CA ASP A 42 16.35 -6.64 5.18
C ASP A 42 16.76 -5.23 5.71
N LEU A 43 16.94 -4.26 4.82
CA LEU A 43 17.27 -2.89 5.17
C LEU A 43 16.03 -1.98 5.28
N LEU A 44 14.88 -2.42 4.76
CA LEU A 44 13.64 -1.64 4.77
C LEU A 44 13.19 -1.20 6.17
N PRO A 45 13.36 -1.98 7.26
CA PRO A 45 13.03 -1.54 8.61
C PRO A 45 13.86 -0.34 9.08
N TRP A 46 15.11 -0.26 8.65
CA TRP A 46 15.99 0.88 8.99
C TRP A 46 15.52 2.16 8.28
N LEU A 47 15.13 2.06 7.02
CA LEU A 47 14.53 3.19 6.31
C LEU A 47 13.19 3.60 6.94
N ALA A 48 12.37 2.64 7.35
CA ALA A 48 11.12 2.89 8.06
C ALA A 48 11.36 3.67 9.36
N TRP A 49 12.33 3.24 10.16
CA TRP A 49 12.73 3.94 11.39
C TRP A 49 13.23 5.36 11.13
N GLN A 50 14.07 5.55 10.11
CA GLN A 50 14.58 6.86 9.71
C GLN A 50 13.46 7.82 9.30
N LEU A 51 12.40 7.32 8.66
CA LEU A 51 11.24 8.10 8.21
C LEU A 51 10.16 8.25 9.28
N GLY A 52 10.40 7.76 10.51
CA GLY A 52 9.46 7.89 11.62
C GLY A 52 8.21 7.03 11.49
N VAL A 53 8.33 5.84 10.89
CA VAL A 53 7.24 4.85 10.88
C VAL A 53 7.22 4.14 12.23
N ASP A 54 6.31 4.56 13.13
CA ASP A 54 6.25 4.10 14.52
C ASP A 54 5.91 2.61 14.67
N THR A 55 5.08 2.08 13.76
CA THR A 55 4.63 0.69 13.84
C THR A 55 5.23 -0.14 12.72
N TRP A 56 5.88 -1.22 13.11
CA TRP A 56 6.45 -2.18 12.17
C TRP A 56 6.17 -3.59 12.63
N LYS A 57 5.53 -4.39 11.79
CA LYS A 57 5.21 -5.79 12.09
C LYS A 57 5.88 -6.75 11.12
N GLY A 58 6.50 -7.79 11.65
CA GLY A 58 7.21 -8.78 10.85
C GLY A 58 6.29 -9.52 9.86
N TYR A 59 5.05 -9.79 10.27
CA TYR A 59 4.08 -10.57 9.49
C TYR A 59 3.39 -9.78 8.36
N TRP A 60 3.56 -8.44 8.31
CA TRP A 60 2.99 -7.67 7.21
C TRP A 60 3.59 -8.07 5.88
N PRO A 61 2.78 -8.19 4.82
CA PRO A 61 3.26 -8.44 3.48
C PRO A 61 4.25 -7.37 3.00
N GLU A 62 5.17 -7.74 2.12
CA GLU A 62 6.20 -6.83 1.62
C GLU A 62 5.63 -5.57 0.97
N HIS A 63 4.58 -5.73 0.15
CA HIS A 63 3.93 -4.58 -0.52
C HIS A 63 3.37 -3.56 0.49
N VAL A 64 2.82 -4.03 1.63
CA VAL A 64 2.34 -3.16 2.72
C VAL A 64 3.50 -2.43 3.37
N LYS A 65 4.59 -3.14 3.67
CA LYS A 65 5.79 -2.57 4.25
C LYS A 65 6.37 -1.47 3.37
N ARG A 66 6.52 -1.70 2.08
CA ARG A 66 7.01 -0.71 1.11
C ARG A 66 6.06 0.47 0.96
N ALA A 67 4.75 0.23 0.85
CA ALA A 67 3.74 1.27 0.76
C ALA A 67 3.73 2.18 2.01
N ARG A 68 3.88 1.60 3.21
CA ARG A 68 3.96 2.35 4.48
C ARG A 68 5.18 3.27 4.53
N VAL A 69 6.34 2.78 4.10
CA VAL A 69 7.57 3.57 4.05
C VAL A 69 7.44 4.70 3.01
N LYS A 70 6.89 4.40 1.83
CA LYS A 70 6.68 5.37 0.76
C LYS A 70 5.74 6.51 1.17
N GLN A 71 4.74 6.20 1.98
CA GLN A 71 3.74 7.17 2.44
C GLN A 71 4.10 7.84 3.77
N ALA A 72 5.20 7.48 4.42
CA ALA A 72 5.56 8.00 5.73
C ALA A 72 5.60 9.53 5.77
N ILE A 73 6.34 10.17 4.88
CA ILE A 73 6.44 11.64 4.80
C ILE A 73 5.11 12.31 4.40
N PRO A 74 4.42 11.90 3.31
CA PRO A 74 3.12 12.46 2.95
C PRO A 74 2.09 12.39 4.07
N VAL A 75 1.99 11.25 4.75
CA VAL A 75 1.06 11.06 5.87
C VAL A 75 1.45 11.94 7.06
N ALA A 76 2.73 12.00 7.43
CA ALA A 76 3.22 12.84 8.53
C ALA A 76 2.89 14.32 8.32
N ARG A 77 3.04 14.83 7.09
CA ARG A 77 2.73 16.23 6.73
C ARG A 77 1.25 16.56 6.82
N ARG A 78 0.36 15.59 6.65
CA ARG A 78 -1.11 15.76 6.62
C ARG A 78 -1.81 15.06 7.77
N LYS A 79 -1.06 14.66 8.80
CA LYS A 79 -1.60 13.98 9.98
C LYS A 79 -2.76 14.80 10.57
N GLY A 80 -3.84 14.15 10.93
CA GLY A 80 -5.06 14.81 11.41
C GLY A 80 -6.07 15.18 10.31
N THR A 81 -5.86 14.76 9.06
CA THR A 81 -6.81 14.98 7.96
C THR A 81 -7.45 13.68 7.46
N ALA A 82 -8.65 13.78 6.88
CA ALA A 82 -9.30 12.64 6.23
C ALA A 82 -8.45 12.03 5.09
N ALA A 83 -7.69 12.87 4.39
CA ALA A 83 -6.78 12.42 3.33
C ALA A 83 -5.68 11.51 3.88
N ALA A 84 -5.03 11.88 5.00
CA ALA A 84 -4.01 11.07 5.62
C ALA A 84 -4.56 9.71 6.11
N VAL A 85 -5.78 9.69 6.66
CA VAL A 85 -6.44 8.44 7.08
C VAL A 85 -6.70 7.53 5.86
N ARG A 86 -7.17 8.09 4.73
CA ARG A 86 -7.38 7.31 3.50
C ARG A 86 -6.08 6.73 2.96
N GLU A 87 -5.00 7.50 2.95
CA GLU A 87 -3.67 7.03 2.50
C GLU A 87 -3.12 5.91 3.36
N VAL A 88 -3.27 6.02 4.67
CA VAL A 88 -2.85 4.96 5.59
C VAL A 88 -3.60 3.66 5.30
N VAL A 89 -4.93 3.70 5.17
CA VAL A 89 -5.72 2.49 4.90
C VAL A 89 -5.41 1.92 3.51
N ALA A 90 -5.19 2.78 2.51
CA ALA A 90 -4.79 2.34 1.17
C ALA A 90 -3.44 1.60 1.18
N ALA A 91 -2.49 2.01 2.02
CA ALA A 91 -1.21 1.31 2.18
C ALA A 91 -1.37 -0.15 2.66
N PHE A 92 -2.42 -0.43 3.42
CA PHE A 92 -2.78 -1.78 3.85
C PHE A 92 -3.61 -2.57 2.80
N GLY A 93 -3.80 -2.01 1.61
CA GLY A 93 -4.64 -2.63 0.57
C GLY A 93 -6.15 -2.55 0.87
N GLY A 94 -6.53 -1.70 1.81
CA GLY A 94 -7.92 -1.45 2.16
C GLY A 94 -8.54 -0.33 1.32
N ASN A 95 -9.83 -0.47 1.06
CA ASN A 95 -10.65 0.64 0.55
C ASN A 95 -11.45 1.24 1.69
N LEU A 96 -11.42 2.56 1.79
CA LEU A 96 -12.03 3.32 2.88
C LEU A 96 -13.06 4.30 2.34
N ILE A 97 -14.28 4.19 2.83
CA ILE A 97 -15.29 5.23 2.72
C ILE A 97 -15.33 5.95 4.07
N LEU A 98 -14.95 7.22 4.08
CA LEU A 98 -15.01 8.08 5.25
C LEU A 98 -16.12 9.10 5.02
N ARG A 99 -17.09 9.15 5.95
CA ARG A 99 -18.19 10.10 5.96
C ARG A 99 -18.10 10.95 7.21
N GLU A 100 -18.00 12.25 7.02
CA GLU A 100 -18.02 13.21 8.11
C GLU A 100 -19.44 13.36 8.66
N TRP A 101 -19.59 13.83 9.90
CA TRP A 101 -20.87 13.97 10.60
C TRP A 101 -21.92 14.78 9.81
N PHE A 102 -21.49 15.78 9.04
CA PHE A 102 -22.36 16.61 8.21
C PHE A 102 -22.78 15.96 6.87
N GLU A 103 -22.12 14.86 6.47
CA GLU A 103 -22.47 14.08 5.28
C GLU A 103 -23.49 12.98 5.58
N LEU A 104 -23.82 12.76 6.85
CA LEU A 104 -24.78 11.75 7.28
C LEU A 104 -26.22 12.30 7.22
N GLN A 105 -27.20 11.41 6.97
CA GLN A 105 -28.62 11.73 7.01
C GLN A 105 -29.34 10.76 7.98
N PRO A 106 -29.85 11.24 9.13
CA PRO A 106 -29.73 12.62 9.66
C PRO A 106 -28.29 12.97 10.05
N GLU A 107 -28.00 14.29 10.14
CA GLU A 107 -26.66 14.77 10.55
C GLU A 107 -26.23 14.15 11.88
N GLY A 108 -24.96 13.78 11.94
CA GLY A 108 -24.36 13.19 13.12
C GLY A 108 -23.97 14.24 14.18
N ARG A 109 -23.38 13.77 15.27
CA ARG A 109 -22.82 14.66 16.29
C ARG A 109 -21.55 15.36 15.75
N PRO A 110 -21.42 16.69 15.89
CA PRO A 110 -20.21 17.41 15.50
C PRO A 110 -18.92 16.77 16.05
N GLY A 111 -17.88 16.70 15.21
CA GLY A 111 -16.61 16.08 15.59
C GLY A 111 -16.60 14.54 15.54
N THR A 112 -17.62 13.93 14.92
CA THR A 112 -17.65 12.49 14.67
C THR A 112 -17.58 12.19 13.17
N PHE A 113 -17.13 11.00 12.83
CA PHE A 113 -17.15 10.49 11.46
C PHE A 113 -17.36 8.97 11.43
N GLU A 114 -17.83 8.48 10.33
CA GLU A 114 -18.04 7.05 10.11
C GLU A 114 -16.98 6.52 9.14
N ILE A 115 -16.41 5.38 9.49
CA ILE A 115 -15.48 4.64 8.64
C ILE A 115 -16.16 3.34 8.21
N LEU A 116 -16.36 3.18 6.91
CA LEU A 116 -16.66 1.89 6.30
C LEU A 116 -15.39 1.42 5.59
N MET A 117 -14.76 0.39 6.12
CA MET A 117 -13.54 -0.19 5.57
C MET A 117 -13.85 -1.54 4.93
N THR A 118 -13.46 -1.70 3.68
CA THR A 118 -13.43 -3.00 3.00
C THR A 118 -11.98 -3.39 2.77
N VAL A 119 -11.54 -4.47 3.39
CA VAL A 119 -10.20 -5.01 3.16
C VAL A 119 -10.35 -6.24 2.28
N SER A 120 -9.82 -6.15 1.08
CA SER A 120 -9.65 -7.30 0.21
C SER A 120 -8.36 -8.01 0.61
N GLY A 121 -8.46 -9.22 1.11
CA GLY A 121 -7.26 -10.00 1.43
C GLY A 121 -6.41 -10.22 0.17
N HIS A 122 -5.10 -10.15 0.31
CA HIS A 122 -4.20 -10.54 -0.75
C HIS A 122 -4.45 -12.02 -1.08
N GLU A 123 -4.58 -12.37 -2.36
CA GLU A 123 -4.91 -13.72 -2.84
C GLU A 123 -6.29 -14.26 -2.38
N GLY A 124 -7.26 -13.39 -2.10
CA GLY A 124 -8.61 -13.80 -1.72
C GLY A 124 -8.74 -14.34 -0.29
N LYS A 125 -7.68 -14.26 0.53
CA LYS A 125 -7.74 -14.63 1.96
C LYS A 125 -8.37 -13.51 2.77
N VAL A 126 -9.24 -13.87 3.69
CA VAL A 126 -9.83 -12.91 4.65
C VAL A 126 -8.72 -12.37 5.56
N PRO A 127 -8.61 -11.04 5.75
CA PRO A 127 -7.62 -10.47 6.65
C PRO A 127 -7.82 -10.99 8.08
N SER A 128 -6.71 -11.26 8.78
CA SER A 128 -6.77 -11.68 10.18
C SER A 128 -7.30 -10.56 11.08
N ALA A 129 -7.89 -10.94 12.22
CA ALA A 129 -8.35 -9.96 13.20
C ALA A 129 -7.21 -9.05 13.70
N GLU A 130 -6.00 -9.59 13.84
CA GLU A 130 -4.80 -8.84 14.21
C GLU A 130 -4.45 -7.79 13.16
N TYR A 131 -4.52 -8.15 11.87
CA TYR A 131 -4.28 -7.21 10.78
C TYR A 131 -5.27 -6.04 10.77
N VAL A 132 -6.55 -6.32 11.03
CA VAL A 132 -7.59 -5.29 11.16
C VAL A 132 -7.36 -4.41 12.39
N ALA A 133 -6.91 -5.01 13.50
CA ALA A 133 -6.56 -4.26 14.71
C ALA A 133 -5.37 -3.31 14.47
N ASP A 134 -4.37 -3.74 13.70
CA ASP A 134 -3.24 -2.88 13.31
C ASP A 134 -3.70 -1.69 12.45
N ILE A 135 -4.59 -1.92 11.48
CA ILE A 135 -5.15 -0.84 10.67
C ILE A 135 -5.89 0.17 11.55
N ARG A 136 -6.69 -0.30 12.52
CA ARG A 136 -7.39 0.59 13.46
C ARG A 136 -6.42 1.40 14.31
N ALA A 137 -5.38 0.77 14.83
CA ALA A 137 -4.33 1.46 15.60
C ALA A 137 -3.65 2.57 14.77
N GLU A 138 -3.41 2.33 13.48
CA GLU A 138 -2.85 3.34 12.59
C GLU A 138 -3.84 4.47 12.26
N ILE A 139 -5.12 4.17 12.13
CA ILE A 139 -6.17 5.19 12.02
C ILE A 139 -6.19 6.08 13.27
N ASP A 140 -6.13 5.47 14.47
CA ASP A 140 -6.13 6.20 15.73
C ASP A 140 -4.93 7.13 15.90
N ARG A 141 -3.78 6.77 15.34
CA ARG A 141 -2.56 7.61 15.33
C ARG A 141 -2.62 8.73 14.30
N THR A 142 -3.40 8.54 13.24
CA THR A 142 -3.43 9.46 12.09
C THR A 142 -4.59 10.44 12.15
N LYS A 143 -5.73 10.06 12.76
CA LYS A 143 -6.91 10.91 12.91
C LYS A 143 -6.66 12.10 13.82
N PRO A 144 -7.51 13.15 13.78
CA PRO A 144 -7.51 14.20 14.79
C PRO A 144 -7.82 13.62 16.17
N LEU A 145 -7.08 14.07 17.21
CA LEU A 145 -7.29 13.59 18.60
C LEU A 145 -8.73 13.84 19.09
N ARG A 146 -9.30 15.00 18.74
CA ARG A 146 -10.64 15.42 19.15
C ARG A 146 -11.78 14.68 18.43
N ALA A 147 -11.47 14.00 17.31
CA ALA A 147 -12.50 13.34 16.51
C ALA A 147 -12.70 11.90 16.96
N HIS A 148 -13.97 11.49 17.07
CA HIS A 148 -14.37 10.12 17.36
C HIS A 148 -14.94 9.48 16.10
N TYR A 149 -14.79 8.17 15.96
CA TYR A 149 -15.32 7.50 14.79
C TYR A 149 -16.04 6.20 15.12
N THR A 150 -17.01 5.87 14.29
CA THR A 150 -17.66 4.57 14.26
C THR A 150 -17.03 3.74 13.16
N PHE A 151 -16.56 2.56 13.50
CA PHE A 151 -15.89 1.67 12.56
C PHE A 151 -16.82 0.56 12.12
N LYS A 152 -17.03 0.44 10.81
CA LYS A 152 -17.78 -0.64 10.18
C LYS A 152 -16.87 -1.39 9.22
N GLN A 153 -16.80 -2.70 9.34
CA GLN A 153 -16.02 -3.55 8.44
C GLN A 153 -16.96 -4.22 7.44
N GLY A 154 -16.71 -4.00 6.16
CA GLY A 154 -17.36 -4.70 5.06
C GLY A 154 -16.45 -5.81 4.53
N PHE A 155 -17.05 -6.92 4.14
CA PHE A 155 -16.35 -8.00 3.44
C PHE A 155 -16.80 -7.98 1.98
N SER A 156 -15.87 -7.89 1.05
CA SER A 156 -16.13 -8.07 -0.37
C SER A 156 -15.71 -9.48 -0.75
N LYS A 157 -16.66 -10.29 -1.20
CA LYS A 157 -16.39 -11.61 -1.76
C LYS A 157 -16.91 -11.65 -3.19
N GLN A 158 -16.02 -11.87 -4.13
CA GLN A 158 -16.40 -12.09 -5.52
C GLN A 158 -16.94 -13.51 -5.63
N VAL A 159 -18.25 -13.65 -5.90
CA VAL A 159 -18.90 -14.93 -6.16
C VAL A 159 -19.18 -15.00 -7.65
N GLN A 160 -18.61 -16.00 -8.31
CA GLN A 160 -19.00 -16.34 -9.67
C GLN A 160 -20.25 -17.24 -9.58
N GLN A 161 -21.39 -16.70 -9.99
CA GLN A 161 -22.62 -17.47 -10.12
C GLN A 161 -22.76 -17.89 -11.59
N PRO A 162 -22.60 -19.17 -11.94
CA PRO A 162 -22.86 -19.64 -13.29
C PRO A 162 -24.39 -19.58 -13.52
N ILE A 163 -24.83 -18.73 -14.42
CA ILE A 163 -26.21 -18.67 -14.88
C ILE A 163 -26.30 -19.51 -16.16
N GLY A 164 -26.89 -20.68 -16.06
CA GLY A 164 -27.22 -21.51 -17.21
C GLY A 164 -28.63 -21.21 -17.66
N ALA A 165 -28.84 -20.72 -18.89
CA ALA A 165 -30.14 -20.62 -19.52
C ALA A 165 -30.28 -21.77 -20.52
N ALA A 166 -31.27 -22.65 -20.32
CA ALA A 166 -31.65 -23.65 -21.27
C ALA A 166 -32.99 -23.22 -21.97
N ALA A 167 -32.92 -22.96 -23.25
CA ALA A 167 -34.11 -22.70 -24.04
C ALA A 167 -34.51 -23.97 -24.83
N ARG A 168 -35.73 -24.40 -24.65
CA ARG A 168 -36.32 -25.47 -25.48
C ARG A 168 -37.23 -24.84 -26.52
N VAL A 169 -36.91 -25.02 -27.77
CA VAL A 169 -37.78 -24.60 -28.85
C VAL A 169 -38.96 -25.60 -28.93
N ALA A 170 -40.17 -25.12 -28.70
CA ALA A 170 -41.38 -25.87 -28.90
C ALA A 170 -42.02 -25.42 -30.23
N VAL A 171 -42.11 -26.33 -31.18
CA VAL A 171 -42.79 -26.08 -32.44
C VAL A 171 -44.18 -26.69 -32.32
N TYR A 172 -45.20 -25.84 -32.34
CA TYR A 172 -46.59 -26.26 -32.37
C TYR A 172 -47.08 -26.34 -33.85
N ARG A 173 -47.53 -27.53 -34.28
CA ARG A 173 -48.14 -27.74 -35.58
C ARG A 173 -49.61 -27.97 -35.38
N ARG A 174 -50.42 -27.04 -35.83
CA ARG A 174 -51.91 -27.21 -35.84
C ARG A 174 -52.26 -28.00 -37.02
N LEU A 175 -52.81 -29.22 -36.86
CA LEU A 175 -53.39 -30.01 -37.89
C LEU A 175 -54.89 -29.68 -37.94
N ASN A 176 -55.38 -29.08 -39.03
CA ASN A 176 -56.79 -28.92 -39.28
C ASN A 176 -57.27 -30.20 -39.97
N LEU A 177 -57.99 -30.99 -39.23
CA LEU A 177 -58.76 -32.14 -39.76
C LEU A 177 -60.19 -31.65 -39.97
N CYS A 178 -60.39 -31.01 -41.09
CA CYS A 178 -61.74 -30.74 -41.59
C CYS A 178 -61.91 -31.50 -42.91
N GLU A 179 -62.69 -32.54 -42.88
CA GLU A 179 -63.53 -33.02 -43.98
C GLU A 179 -65.00 -32.75 -43.65
#